data_f4c6f977f8c8cb5462aee278a2fb399d
#
_entry.id   f4c6f977f8c8cb5462aee278a2fb399d
#
_cell.length_a   1.000
_cell.length_b   1.000
_cell.length_c   1.000
_cell.angle_alpha   90.00
_cell.angle_beta   90.00
_cell.angle_gamma   90.00
#
_symmetry.space_group_name_H-M   'P 1'
#
loop_
_entity.id
_entity.type
_entity.pdbx_description
1 polymer ?
#
loop_
_entity_poly.entity_id
_entity_poly.type
_entity_poly.pdbx_seq_one_letter_code
_entity_poly.pdbx_strand_id
1 'polypeptide(L)'
;MRIALLGNGNLAWHLSTAFRSVGLHIDMHLSRSNDQSLGWTLVRSWSEMPADIDLYLLAVPDAGIAEASSHIDPNAAVVHFSGGTSIEAIPQQHRAVCWPCQTLTKGTVIDYSTIPVVFECSDDHTRNLIERSLRKAWGTWMEANAQQRMMAHVAAVFSNNFTNHMQHIAHGLLHEAGLPTHLLHPMVKAHMSLLDQHEPKDVQTGPAKRNDVETIQRHIALLQSHPDWKKLYESISEDIINTYHKKY
;
A
#
# COMPACT_ATOMS: atom_id res chain seq x y z
N MET A 1 18.03 22.31 1.41
CA MET A 1 17.25 21.27 2.12
C MET A 1 18.02 19.98 1.96
N ARG A 2 18.48 19.40 3.07
CA ARG A 2 19.18 18.12 3.11
C ARG A 2 18.22 17.03 3.55
N ILE A 3 18.22 15.92 2.83
CA ILE A 3 17.28 14.80 3.01
C ILE A 3 18.04 13.53 3.38
N ALA A 4 17.61 12.83 4.42
CA ALA A 4 18.08 11.51 4.77
C ALA A 4 16.99 10.46 4.53
N LEU A 5 17.34 9.35 3.91
CA LEU A 5 16.48 8.18 3.70
C LEU A 5 16.95 7.03 4.60
N LEU A 6 16.03 6.46 5.35
CA LEU A 6 16.28 5.32 6.24
C LEU A 6 15.62 4.06 5.67
N GLY A 7 16.41 3.02 5.46
CA GLY A 7 15.94 1.74 4.92
C GLY A 7 16.41 1.47 3.49
N ASN A 8 16.32 0.19 3.06
CA ASN A 8 16.79 -0.27 1.74
C ASN A 8 15.79 -1.27 1.10
N GLY A 9 14.53 -1.22 1.52
CA GLY A 9 13.46 -2.07 1.00
C GLY A 9 12.82 -1.54 -0.29
N ASN A 10 11.67 -2.12 -0.62
CA ASN A 10 10.87 -1.74 -1.80
C ASN A 10 10.55 -0.23 -1.82
N LEU A 11 10.06 0.29 -0.70
CA LEU A 11 9.70 1.71 -0.60
C LEU A 11 10.92 2.62 -0.78
N ALA A 12 12.06 2.33 -0.15
CA ALA A 12 13.30 3.12 -0.30
C ALA A 12 13.77 3.16 -1.76
N TRP A 13 13.66 2.04 -2.48
CA TRP A 13 13.97 1.97 -3.89
C TRP A 13 13.06 2.87 -4.72
N HIS A 14 11.75 2.83 -4.47
CA HIS A 14 10.77 3.65 -5.20
C HIS A 14 10.89 5.13 -4.86
N LEU A 15 11.10 5.50 -3.60
CA LEU A 15 11.39 6.89 -3.21
C LEU A 15 12.62 7.43 -3.95
N SER A 16 13.71 6.65 -3.96
CA SER A 16 14.94 7.03 -4.64
C SER A 16 14.74 7.20 -6.14
N THR A 17 13.95 6.33 -6.78
CA THR A 17 13.66 6.40 -8.21
C THR A 17 12.74 7.58 -8.53
N ALA A 18 11.69 7.80 -7.73
CA ALA A 18 10.78 8.92 -7.87
C ALA A 18 11.51 10.27 -7.70
N PHE A 19 12.40 10.39 -6.72
CA PHE A 19 13.18 11.61 -6.51
C PHE A 19 14.09 11.92 -7.69
N ARG A 20 14.80 10.91 -8.21
CA ARG A 20 15.65 11.09 -9.41
C ARG A 20 14.86 11.54 -10.63
N SER A 21 13.66 11.01 -10.84
CA SER A 21 12.84 11.33 -12.02
C SER A 21 12.46 12.83 -12.08
N VAL A 22 12.46 13.52 -10.94
CA VAL A 22 12.13 14.94 -10.82
C VAL A 22 13.34 15.82 -10.42
N GLY A 23 14.55 15.27 -10.48
CA GLY A 23 15.79 15.99 -10.18
C GLY A 23 15.99 16.32 -8.69
N LEU A 24 15.31 15.62 -7.78
CA LEU A 24 15.54 15.73 -6.35
C LEU A 24 16.67 14.81 -5.91
N HIS A 25 17.40 15.22 -4.86
CA HIS A 25 18.54 14.52 -4.31
C HIS A 25 18.25 14.04 -2.87
N ILE A 26 18.73 12.83 -2.54
CA ILE A 26 18.80 12.34 -1.17
C ILE A 26 20.27 12.41 -0.76
N ASP A 27 20.55 13.19 0.28
CA ASP A 27 21.93 13.48 0.70
C ASP A 27 22.57 12.32 1.43
N MET A 28 21.80 11.67 2.29
CA MET A 28 22.26 10.54 3.12
C MET A 28 21.29 9.37 3.04
N HIS A 29 21.83 8.17 2.99
CA HIS A 29 21.08 6.92 3.03
C HIS A 29 21.57 6.04 4.19
N LEU A 30 20.78 5.93 5.25
CA LEU A 30 21.09 5.07 6.38
C LEU A 30 20.55 3.66 6.15
N SER A 31 21.46 2.68 6.06
CA SER A 31 21.10 1.27 5.92
C SER A 31 22.12 0.35 6.56
N ARG A 32 21.64 -0.70 7.21
CA ARG A 32 22.48 -1.82 7.70
C ARG A 32 22.97 -2.72 6.55
N SER A 33 22.31 -2.67 5.40
CA SER A 33 22.72 -3.42 4.20
C SER A 33 23.93 -2.79 3.53
N ASN A 34 24.80 -3.61 2.97
CA ASN A 34 25.91 -3.18 2.12
C ASN A 34 25.48 -2.81 0.70
N ASP A 35 24.18 -2.93 0.39
CA ASP A 35 23.65 -2.65 -0.93
C ASP A 35 23.64 -1.13 -1.21
N GLN A 36 24.51 -0.71 -2.10
CA GLN A 36 24.61 0.68 -2.61
C GLN A 36 23.74 0.91 -3.86
N SER A 37 22.83 0.01 -4.17
CA SER A 37 22.02 0.07 -5.41
C SER A 37 21.18 1.35 -5.51
N LEU A 38 20.90 2.02 -4.39
CA LEU A 38 20.20 3.30 -4.38
C LEU A 38 21.09 4.47 -4.84
N GLY A 39 22.43 4.33 -4.83
CA GLY A 39 23.38 5.32 -5.39
C GLY A 39 23.42 6.67 -4.65
N TRP A 40 22.98 6.71 -3.40
CA TRP A 40 23.11 7.85 -2.50
C TRP A 40 24.30 7.67 -1.55
N THR A 41 24.73 8.72 -0.84
CA THR A 41 25.80 8.61 0.16
C THR A 41 25.35 7.70 1.29
N LEU A 42 25.93 6.48 1.37
CA LEU A 42 25.57 5.48 2.35
C LEU A 42 26.28 5.75 3.67
N VAL A 43 25.52 5.81 4.76
CA VAL A 43 26.00 5.79 6.15
C VAL A 43 25.51 4.52 6.85
N ARG A 44 26.30 4.00 7.82
CA ARG A 44 26.07 2.70 8.46
C ARG A 44 25.52 2.82 9.86
N SER A 45 25.74 3.95 10.47
CA SER A 45 25.36 4.21 11.85
C SER A 45 24.85 5.65 12.02
N TRP A 46 24.11 5.86 13.08
CA TRP A 46 23.65 7.18 13.46
C TRP A 46 24.78 8.17 13.75
N SER A 47 25.94 7.66 14.21
CA SER A 47 27.12 8.50 14.47
C SER A 47 27.75 9.10 13.20
N GLU A 48 27.45 8.53 12.03
CA GLU A 48 27.90 9.03 10.72
C GLU A 48 26.87 10.01 10.11
N MET A 49 25.67 10.12 10.70
CA MET A 49 24.61 10.99 10.19
C MET A 49 24.95 12.45 10.52
N PRO A 50 24.97 13.36 9.53
CA PRO A 50 25.15 14.78 9.76
C PRO A 50 24.02 15.36 10.63
N ALA A 51 24.37 16.34 11.47
CA ALA A 51 23.40 16.99 12.35
C ALA A 51 22.46 17.96 11.63
N ASP A 52 22.78 18.37 10.41
CA ASP A 52 22.08 19.39 9.62
C ASP A 52 21.14 18.79 8.56
N ILE A 53 20.48 17.69 8.89
CA ILE A 53 19.42 17.09 8.05
C ILE A 53 18.09 17.81 8.32
N ASP A 54 17.47 18.33 7.27
CA ASP A 54 16.18 19.03 7.35
C ASP A 54 14.98 18.06 7.39
N LEU A 55 15.09 16.92 6.69
CA LEU A 55 13.99 15.98 6.53
C LEU A 55 14.47 14.53 6.53
N TYR A 56 13.90 13.73 7.41
CA TYR A 56 14.14 12.29 7.48
C TYR A 56 12.96 11.51 6.88
N LEU A 57 13.24 10.60 5.95
CA LEU A 57 12.28 9.72 5.28
C LEU A 57 12.44 8.29 5.81
N LEU A 58 11.48 7.81 6.59
CA LEU A 58 11.51 6.47 7.20
C LEU A 58 10.91 5.44 6.26
N ALA A 59 11.73 4.81 5.42
CA ALA A 59 11.34 3.69 4.55
C ALA A 59 11.70 2.34 5.20
N VAL A 60 11.32 2.19 6.46
CA VAL A 60 11.51 0.99 7.30
C VAL A 60 10.18 0.24 7.47
N PRO A 61 10.20 -1.06 7.88
CA PRO A 61 8.97 -1.76 8.25
C PRO A 61 8.20 -1.02 9.36
N ASP A 62 6.88 -1.16 9.38
CA ASP A 62 5.99 -0.45 10.33
C ASP A 62 6.43 -0.61 11.78
N ALA A 63 6.80 -1.83 12.21
CA ALA A 63 7.30 -2.10 13.56
C ALA A 63 8.61 -1.40 13.90
N GLY A 64 9.36 -0.94 12.89
CA GLY A 64 10.65 -0.24 13.07
C GLY A 64 10.54 1.28 13.08
N ILE A 65 9.37 1.86 12.82
CA ILE A 65 9.21 3.32 12.69
C ILE A 65 9.54 4.03 14.00
N ALA A 66 8.97 3.59 15.11
CA ALA A 66 9.21 4.19 16.43
C ALA A 66 10.68 4.07 16.88
N GLU A 67 11.32 2.91 16.66
CA GLU A 67 12.73 2.72 16.95
C GLU A 67 13.60 3.64 16.09
N ALA A 68 13.39 3.65 14.78
CA ALA A 68 14.18 4.47 13.86
C ALA A 68 14.06 5.96 14.19
N SER A 69 12.85 6.45 14.51
CA SER A 69 12.62 7.85 14.85
C SER A 69 13.23 8.25 16.19
N SER A 70 13.35 7.35 17.17
CA SER A 70 13.91 7.65 18.49
C SER A 70 15.39 8.08 18.47
N HIS A 71 16.10 7.83 17.38
CA HIS A 71 17.50 8.26 17.17
C HIS A 71 17.63 9.64 16.52
N ILE A 72 16.54 10.22 16.08
CA ILE A 72 16.51 11.51 15.35
C ILE A 72 16.26 12.65 16.35
N ASP A 73 16.88 13.80 16.09
CA ASP A 73 16.69 15.01 16.92
C ASP A 73 15.17 15.32 17.07
N PRO A 74 14.70 15.64 18.29
CA PRO A 74 13.29 15.96 18.54
C PRO A 74 12.73 17.12 17.70
N ASN A 75 13.59 18.03 17.22
CA ASN A 75 13.21 19.18 16.42
C ASN A 75 13.34 18.94 14.90
N ALA A 76 13.86 17.79 14.47
CA ALA A 76 13.96 17.46 13.05
C ALA A 76 12.58 17.09 12.47
N ALA A 77 12.42 17.31 11.17
CA ALA A 77 11.22 16.87 10.47
C ALA A 77 11.35 15.41 10.05
N VAL A 78 10.33 14.60 10.37
CA VAL A 78 10.33 13.15 10.13
C VAL A 78 9.04 12.72 9.42
N VAL A 79 9.19 11.91 8.37
CA VAL A 79 8.07 11.37 7.59
C VAL A 79 8.17 9.85 7.54
N HIS A 80 7.07 9.14 7.83
CA HIS A 80 6.92 7.73 7.50
C HIS A 80 5.86 7.53 6.40
N PHE A 81 5.81 6.30 5.83
CA PHE A 81 5.00 6.00 4.65
C PHE A 81 3.99 4.87 4.88
N SER A 82 3.78 4.46 6.13
CA SER A 82 2.82 3.41 6.45
C SER A 82 1.38 3.95 6.46
N GLY A 83 0.48 3.34 5.70
CA GLY A 83 -0.95 3.66 5.74
C GLY A 83 -1.61 3.25 7.07
N GLY A 84 -1.08 2.21 7.71
CA GLY A 84 -1.64 1.61 8.93
C GLY A 84 -1.04 2.10 10.24
N THR A 85 0.11 2.81 10.22
CA THR A 85 0.78 3.28 11.44
C THR A 85 0.35 4.71 11.78
N SER A 86 0.13 4.98 13.07
CA SER A 86 -0.21 6.32 13.55
C SER A 86 0.95 7.30 13.37
N ILE A 87 0.65 8.57 13.10
CA ILE A 87 1.62 9.67 13.12
C ILE A 87 2.30 9.80 14.50
N GLU A 88 1.61 9.40 15.57
CA GLU A 88 2.12 9.41 16.94
C GLU A 88 3.23 8.38 17.20
N ALA A 89 3.50 7.47 16.25
CA ALA A 89 4.68 6.59 16.31
C ALA A 89 6.01 7.37 16.14
N ILE A 90 5.94 8.61 15.65
CA ILE A 90 7.06 9.56 15.55
C ILE A 90 6.98 10.54 16.71
N PRO A 91 7.97 10.57 17.64
CA PRO A 91 7.96 11.46 18.80
C PRO A 91 8.33 12.90 18.48
N GLN A 92 8.89 13.19 17.29
CA GLN A 92 9.31 14.52 16.87
C GLN A 92 8.12 15.50 16.79
N GLN A 93 8.38 16.80 17.04
CA GLN A 93 7.39 17.84 16.89
C GLN A 93 6.94 17.98 15.43
N HIS A 94 7.89 17.95 14.50
CA HIS A 94 7.69 18.09 13.05
C HIS A 94 7.58 16.71 12.41
N ARG A 95 6.36 16.23 12.26
CA ARG A 95 6.10 14.85 11.80
C ARG A 95 5.00 14.76 10.75
N ALA A 96 5.10 13.74 9.89
CA ALA A 96 4.08 13.46 8.91
C ALA A 96 3.98 11.97 8.56
N VAL A 97 2.85 11.61 8.00
CA VAL A 97 2.62 10.37 7.25
C VAL A 97 2.36 10.73 5.80
N CYS A 98 3.04 10.10 4.87
CA CYS A 98 2.80 10.24 3.42
C CYS A 98 2.65 8.84 2.82
N TRP A 99 1.44 8.31 2.80
CA TRP A 99 1.17 6.95 2.32
C TRP A 99 0.85 6.95 0.82
N PRO A 100 1.76 6.43 -0.06
CA PRO A 100 1.45 6.19 -1.46
C PRO A 100 0.46 5.03 -1.57
N CYS A 101 -0.68 5.25 -2.23
CA CYS A 101 -1.72 4.23 -2.42
C CYS A 101 -1.35 3.27 -3.55
N GLN A 102 -0.24 2.54 -3.40
CA GLN A 102 0.29 1.62 -4.41
C GLN A 102 1.03 0.45 -3.76
N THR A 103 0.98 -0.72 -4.41
CA THR A 103 1.89 -1.83 -4.12
C THR A 103 3.24 -1.56 -4.77
N LEU A 104 4.27 -1.43 -3.94
CA LEU A 104 5.62 -1.10 -4.37
C LEU A 104 6.51 -2.34 -4.30
N THR A 105 6.99 -2.80 -5.47
CA THR A 105 7.93 -3.93 -5.58
C THR A 105 9.21 -3.45 -6.25
N LYS A 106 10.35 -3.64 -5.59
CA LYS A 106 11.68 -3.23 -6.09
C LYS A 106 11.90 -3.75 -7.51
N GLY A 107 12.33 -2.87 -8.42
CA GLY A 107 12.59 -3.18 -9.81
C GLY A 107 11.38 -3.05 -10.75
N THR A 108 10.17 -2.82 -10.22
CA THR A 108 9.00 -2.57 -11.08
C THR A 108 9.01 -1.12 -11.56
N VAL A 109 8.87 -0.94 -12.88
CA VAL A 109 8.73 0.39 -13.49
C VAL A 109 7.29 0.84 -13.33
N ILE A 110 7.09 1.98 -12.68
CA ILE A 110 5.78 2.59 -12.46
C ILE A 110 5.83 4.09 -12.79
N ASP A 111 4.70 4.63 -13.20
CA ASP A 111 4.54 6.08 -13.37
C ASP A 111 4.12 6.69 -12.04
N TYR A 112 5.05 7.32 -11.35
CA TYR A 112 4.81 7.94 -10.04
C TYR A 112 3.79 9.07 -10.10
N SER A 113 3.63 9.75 -11.24
CA SER A 113 2.67 10.84 -11.41
C SER A 113 1.21 10.37 -11.34
N THR A 114 0.96 9.08 -11.46
CA THR A 114 -0.38 8.48 -11.37
C THR A 114 -0.73 7.99 -9.98
N ILE A 115 0.24 7.92 -9.05
CA ILE A 115 0.05 7.33 -7.73
C ILE A 115 -0.46 8.40 -6.74
N PRO A 116 -1.69 8.23 -6.20
CA PRO A 116 -2.18 9.12 -5.17
C PRO A 116 -1.46 8.89 -3.85
N VAL A 117 -1.28 9.97 -3.08
CA VAL A 117 -0.70 9.95 -1.74
C VAL A 117 -1.74 10.48 -0.75
N VAL A 118 -2.06 9.70 0.26
CA VAL A 118 -2.82 10.16 1.43
C VAL A 118 -1.82 10.61 2.48
N PHE A 119 -1.96 11.86 2.95
CA PHE A 119 -1.01 12.42 3.90
C PHE A 119 -1.67 13.09 5.11
N GLU A 120 -0.93 13.10 6.21
CA GLU A 120 -1.24 13.75 7.47
C GLU A 120 0.03 14.43 7.97
N CYS A 121 -0.04 15.66 8.46
CA CYS A 121 1.11 16.35 9.03
C CYS A 121 0.73 17.13 10.29
N SER A 122 1.71 17.29 11.20
CA SER A 122 1.51 17.95 12.49
C SER A 122 1.44 19.47 12.41
N ASP A 123 2.09 20.07 11.40
CA ASP A 123 2.30 21.52 11.34
C ASP A 123 2.67 22.00 9.92
N ASP A 124 2.64 23.35 9.75
CA ASP A 124 2.94 24.00 8.47
C ASP A 124 4.42 23.92 8.08
N HIS A 125 5.35 23.78 9.05
CA HIS A 125 6.76 23.59 8.72
C HIS A 125 6.98 22.29 7.99
N THR A 126 6.46 21.18 8.53
CA THR A 126 6.51 19.85 7.92
C THR A 126 5.79 19.84 6.56
N ARG A 127 4.61 20.49 6.48
CA ARG A 127 3.87 20.67 5.24
C ARG A 127 4.73 21.33 4.15
N ASN A 128 5.40 22.40 4.47
CA ASN A 128 6.25 23.12 3.53
C ASN A 128 7.44 22.29 3.03
N LEU A 129 8.02 21.45 3.89
CA LEU A 129 9.09 20.53 3.48
C LEU A 129 8.56 19.45 2.51
N ILE A 130 7.39 18.88 2.77
CA ILE A 130 6.72 17.91 1.88
C ILE A 130 6.42 18.55 0.52
N GLU A 131 5.87 19.78 0.50
CA GLU A 131 5.54 20.51 -0.74
C GLU A 131 6.77 20.75 -1.62
N ARG A 132 7.92 21.05 -1.00
CA ARG A 132 9.18 21.32 -1.71
C ARG A 132 9.89 20.05 -2.17
N SER A 133 9.54 18.88 -1.64
CA SER A 133 10.21 17.59 -1.90
C SER A 133 9.25 16.54 -2.44
N LEU A 134 8.64 15.77 -1.57
CA LEU A 134 7.83 14.59 -1.89
C LEU A 134 6.72 14.89 -2.91
N ARG A 135 6.04 16.01 -2.78
CA ARG A 135 4.90 16.36 -3.64
C ARG A 135 5.27 16.51 -5.12
N LYS A 136 6.51 16.81 -5.43
CA LYS A 136 6.98 16.92 -6.81
C LYS A 136 7.11 15.57 -7.51
N ALA A 137 7.32 14.51 -6.73
CA ALA A 137 7.65 13.20 -7.25
C ALA A 137 6.43 12.28 -7.41
N TRP A 138 5.29 12.61 -6.81
CA TRP A 138 4.10 11.76 -6.79
C TRP A 138 2.88 12.49 -7.35
N GLY A 139 1.83 11.73 -7.71
CA GLY A 139 0.63 12.27 -8.33
C GLY A 139 -0.26 13.12 -7.41
N THR A 140 -1.54 12.78 -7.34
CA THR A 140 -2.52 13.52 -6.54
C THR A 140 -2.30 13.36 -5.04
N TRP A 141 -2.36 14.45 -4.28
CA TRP A 141 -2.20 14.45 -2.83
C TRP A 141 -3.51 14.79 -2.14
N MET A 142 -3.90 13.95 -1.19
CA MET A 142 -5.11 14.13 -0.38
C MET A 142 -4.73 14.18 1.10
N GLU A 143 -5.05 15.29 1.74
CA GLU A 143 -4.91 15.41 3.19
C GLU A 143 -6.02 14.62 3.89
N ALA A 144 -5.65 13.87 4.92
CA ALA A 144 -6.57 13.06 5.69
C ALA A 144 -6.13 13.02 7.15
N ASN A 145 -7.09 12.97 8.06
CA ASN A 145 -6.77 12.68 9.46
C ASN A 145 -6.48 11.17 9.66
N ALA A 146 -6.01 10.82 10.86
CA ALA A 146 -5.63 9.46 11.21
C ALA A 146 -6.75 8.43 10.94
N GLN A 147 -8.00 8.76 11.29
CA GLN A 147 -9.14 7.86 11.06
C GLN A 147 -9.43 7.66 9.58
N GLN A 148 -9.43 8.75 8.80
CA GLN A 148 -9.66 8.69 7.35
C GLN A 148 -8.56 7.89 6.65
N ARG A 149 -7.29 8.12 7.01
CA ARG A 149 -6.14 7.38 6.45
C ARG A 149 -6.23 5.90 6.79
N MET A 150 -6.55 5.54 8.04
CA MET A 150 -6.72 4.15 8.45
C MET A 150 -7.86 3.48 7.68
N MET A 151 -9.00 4.15 7.50
CA MET A 151 -10.12 3.62 6.73
C MET A 151 -9.74 3.44 5.25
N ALA A 152 -9.02 4.39 4.65
CA ALA A 152 -8.50 4.27 3.29
C ALA A 152 -7.52 3.08 3.17
N HIS A 153 -6.69 2.84 4.19
CA HIS A 153 -5.80 1.67 4.20
C HIS A 153 -6.58 0.35 4.26
N VAL A 154 -7.61 0.25 5.09
CA VAL A 154 -8.52 -0.92 5.12
C VAL A 154 -9.18 -1.13 3.74
N ALA A 155 -9.66 -0.06 3.11
CA ALA A 155 -10.23 -0.14 1.77
C ALA A 155 -9.21 -0.65 0.74
N ALA A 156 -7.95 -0.22 0.82
CA ALA A 156 -6.88 -0.70 -0.06
C ALA A 156 -6.56 -2.20 0.17
N VAL A 157 -6.67 -2.71 1.39
CA VAL A 157 -6.55 -4.14 1.68
C VAL A 157 -7.63 -4.94 0.96
N PHE A 158 -8.90 -4.50 1.02
CA PHE A 158 -9.99 -5.12 0.27
C PHE A 158 -9.76 -5.05 -1.23
N SER A 159 -9.44 -3.87 -1.74
CA SER A 159 -9.32 -3.62 -3.18
C SER A 159 -8.12 -4.32 -3.83
N ASN A 160 -7.02 -4.50 -3.11
CA ASN A 160 -5.79 -5.03 -3.67
C ASN A 160 -5.36 -6.35 -3.02
N ASN A 161 -5.10 -6.39 -1.70
CA ASN A 161 -4.52 -7.57 -1.04
C ASN A 161 -5.49 -8.77 -1.08
N PHE A 162 -6.75 -8.56 -0.72
CA PHE A 162 -7.75 -9.63 -0.78
C PHE A 162 -8.05 -10.04 -2.21
N THR A 163 -8.13 -9.09 -3.15
CA THR A 163 -8.27 -9.40 -4.57
C THR A 163 -7.13 -10.29 -5.06
N ASN A 164 -5.88 -9.99 -4.71
CA ASN A 164 -4.75 -10.85 -5.05
C ASN A 164 -4.87 -12.26 -4.42
N HIS A 165 -5.33 -12.36 -3.18
CA HIS A 165 -5.55 -13.65 -2.54
C HIS A 165 -6.66 -14.46 -3.23
N MET A 166 -7.75 -13.81 -3.69
CA MET A 166 -8.77 -14.47 -4.51
C MET A 166 -8.19 -15.02 -5.82
N GLN A 167 -7.27 -14.30 -6.47
CA GLN A 167 -6.57 -14.80 -7.65
C GLN A 167 -5.68 -16.02 -7.33
N HIS A 168 -5.01 -16.02 -6.17
CA HIS A 168 -4.24 -17.18 -5.71
C HIS A 168 -5.13 -18.43 -5.58
N ILE A 169 -6.30 -18.31 -4.95
CA ILE A 169 -7.27 -19.41 -4.82
C ILE A 169 -7.75 -19.86 -6.20
N ALA A 170 -8.13 -18.94 -7.08
CA ALA A 170 -8.59 -19.25 -8.43
C ALA A 170 -7.52 -20.01 -9.24
N HIS A 171 -6.25 -19.59 -9.16
CA HIS A 171 -5.13 -20.28 -9.80
C HIS A 171 -4.92 -21.69 -9.24
N GLY A 172 -5.07 -21.91 -7.92
CA GLY A 172 -5.02 -23.23 -7.30
C GLY A 172 -6.09 -24.17 -7.86
N LEU A 173 -7.34 -23.72 -7.92
CA LEU A 173 -8.46 -24.49 -8.45
C LEU A 173 -8.29 -24.83 -9.95
N LEU A 174 -7.80 -23.86 -10.76
CA LEU A 174 -7.51 -24.13 -12.18
C LEU A 174 -6.40 -25.16 -12.35
N HIS A 175 -5.34 -25.06 -11.56
CA HIS A 175 -4.23 -26.00 -11.58
C HIS A 175 -4.69 -27.43 -11.23
N GLU A 176 -5.51 -27.59 -10.20
CA GLU A 176 -6.09 -28.90 -9.82
C GLU A 176 -7.02 -29.47 -10.91
N ALA A 177 -7.72 -28.59 -11.62
CA ALA A 177 -8.56 -28.97 -12.76
C ALA A 177 -7.76 -29.28 -14.04
N GLY A 178 -6.42 -29.15 -14.03
CA GLY A 178 -5.58 -29.31 -15.22
C GLY A 178 -5.74 -28.21 -16.26
N LEU A 179 -6.21 -27.03 -15.85
CA LEU A 179 -6.47 -25.89 -16.73
C LEU A 179 -5.38 -24.80 -16.58
N PRO A 180 -5.10 -24.02 -17.64
CA PRO A 180 -4.13 -22.94 -17.56
C PRO A 180 -4.53 -21.87 -16.55
N THR A 181 -3.63 -21.45 -15.66
CA THR A 181 -3.92 -20.45 -14.61
C THR A 181 -4.31 -19.07 -15.18
N HIS A 182 -3.84 -18.74 -16.39
CA HIS A 182 -4.18 -17.49 -17.07
C HIS A 182 -5.56 -17.51 -17.76
N LEU A 183 -6.30 -18.62 -17.73
CA LEU A 183 -7.59 -18.78 -18.41
C LEU A 183 -8.58 -17.65 -18.07
N LEU A 184 -8.60 -17.20 -16.82
CA LEU A 184 -9.54 -16.19 -16.33
C LEU A 184 -9.01 -14.75 -16.40
N HIS A 185 -7.76 -14.53 -16.85
CA HIS A 185 -7.19 -13.17 -16.93
C HIS A 185 -8.02 -12.19 -17.79
N PRO A 186 -8.57 -12.59 -18.96
CA PRO A 186 -9.42 -11.68 -19.75
C PRO A 186 -10.66 -11.23 -18.99
N MET A 187 -11.30 -12.13 -18.25
CA MET A 187 -12.48 -11.83 -17.43
C MET A 187 -12.16 -10.85 -16.30
N VAL A 188 -11.02 -11.04 -15.61
CA VAL A 188 -10.56 -10.13 -14.55
C VAL A 188 -10.29 -8.72 -15.09
N LYS A 189 -9.58 -8.62 -16.23
CA LYS A 189 -9.32 -7.33 -16.89
C LYS A 189 -10.60 -6.61 -17.29
N ALA A 190 -11.55 -7.33 -17.89
CA ALA A 190 -12.84 -6.77 -18.29
C ALA A 190 -13.62 -6.25 -17.06
N HIS A 191 -13.59 -7.00 -15.94
CA HIS A 191 -14.25 -6.57 -14.72
C HIS A 191 -13.62 -5.27 -14.15
N MET A 192 -12.28 -5.19 -14.10
CA MET A 192 -11.61 -3.97 -13.63
C MET A 192 -11.98 -2.75 -14.49
N SER A 193 -12.06 -2.90 -15.82
CA SER A 193 -12.48 -1.82 -16.72
C SER A 193 -13.93 -1.38 -16.51
N LEU A 194 -14.81 -2.27 -16.04
CA LEU A 194 -16.19 -1.88 -15.70
C LEU A 194 -16.25 -0.96 -14.49
N LEU A 195 -15.34 -1.13 -13.53
CA LEU A 195 -15.28 -0.30 -12.32
C LEU A 195 -14.86 1.15 -12.60
N ASP A 196 -14.27 1.43 -13.76
CA ASP A 196 -13.97 2.81 -14.20
C ASP A 196 -15.25 3.60 -14.56
N GLN A 197 -16.36 2.92 -14.84
CA GLN A 197 -17.59 3.51 -15.38
C GLN A 197 -18.83 3.21 -14.53
N HIS A 198 -18.78 2.24 -13.63
CA HIS A 198 -19.92 1.75 -12.87
C HIS A 198 -19.60 1.56 -11.40
N GLU A 199 -20.59 1.75 -10.54
CA GLU A 199 -20.48 1.38 -9.14
C GLU A 199 -20.36 -0.15 -9.00
N PRO A 200 -19.49 -0.67 -8.12
CA PRO A 200 -19.32 -2.12 -7.90
C PRO A 200 -20.64 -2.85 -7.64
N LYS A 201 -21.56 -2.21 -6.93
CA LYS A 201 -22.89 -2.76 -6.61
C LYS A 201 -23.73 -3.05 -7.85
N ASP A 202 -23.61 -2.23 -8.87
CA ASP A 202 -24.45 -2.34 -10.08
C ASP A 202 -23.95 -3.43 -11.03
N VAL A 203 -22.64 -3.71 -11.01
CA VAL A 203 -21.99 -4.71 -11.86
C VAL A 203 -21.78 -6.07 -11.19
N GLN A 204 -22.24 -6.25 -9.94
CA GLN A 204 -22.16 -7.55 -9.27
C GLN A 204 -22.94 -8.63 -10.04
N THR A 205 -22.32 -9.79 -10.22
CA THR A 205 -22.90 -10.97 -10.88
C THR A 205 -22.69 -12.24 -10.03
N GLY A 206 -23.07 -13.38 -10.55
CA GLY A 206 -22.79 -14.68 -9.96
C GLY A 206 -23.97 -15.32 -9.21
N PRO A 207 -23.80 -16.56 -8.71
CA PRO A 207 -24.88 -17.32 -8.07
C PRO A 207 -25.38 -16.66 -6.78
N ALA A 208 -24.51 -16.10 -5.96
CA ALA A 208 -24.89 -15.40 -4.74
C ALA A 208 -25.77 -14.17 -5.01
N LYS A 209 -25.43 -13.36 -6.06
CA LYS A 209 -26.28 -12.22 -6.49
C LYS A 209 -27.69 -12.66 -6.94
N ARG A 210 -27.84 -13.85 -7.53
CA ARG A 210 -29.12 -14.38 -7.97
C ARG A 210 -29.84 -15.23 -6.91
N ASN A 211 -29.21 -15.39 -5.72
CA ASN A 211 -29.66 -16.32 -4.66
C ASN A 211 -29.85 -17.77 -5.16
N ASP A 212 -28.96 -18.21 -6.04
CA ASP A 212 -28.96 -19.55 -6.61
C ASP A 212 -28.32 -20.56 -5.64
N VAL A 213 -29.13 -20.98 -4.67
CA VAL A 213 -28.71 -21.85 -3.57
C VAL A 213 -28.16 -23.20 -4.11
N GLU A 214 -28.77 -23.76 -5.16
CA GLU A 214 -28.34 -25.05 -5.72
C GLU A 214 -26.92 -24.99 -6.27
N THR A 215 -26.60 -23.95 -7.05
CA THR A 215 -25.24 -23.74 -7.56
C THR A 215 -24.23 -23.47 -6.45
N ILE A 216 -24.60 -22.70 -5.43
CA ILE A 216 -23.75 -22.46 -4.25
C ILE A 216 -23.41 -23.76 -3.54
N GLN A 217 -24.40 -24.64 -3.31
CA GLN A 217 -24.17 -25.93 -2.63
C GLN A 217 -23.29 -26.87 -3.47
N ARG A 218 -23.44 -26.90 -4.79
CA ARG A 218 -22.52 -27.63 -5.68
C ARG A 218 -21.07 -27.13 -5.57
N HIS A 219 -20.85 -25.83 -5.54
CA HIS A 219 -19.50 -25.25 -5.35
C HIS A 219 -18.92 -25.61 -3.98
N ILE A 220 -19.72 -25.52 -2.91
CA ILE A 220 -19.31 -25.91 -1.55
C ILE A 220 -18.91 -27.40 -1.51
N ALA A 221 -19.63 -28.28 -2.21
CA ALA A 221 -19.29 -29.69 -2.30
C ALA A 221 -17.95 -29.94 -3.01
N LEU A 222 -17.63 -29.15 -4.05
CA LEU A 222 -16.34 -29.23 -4.75
C LEU A 222 -15.17 -28.74 -3.88
N LEU A 223 -15.43 -27.86 -2.91
CA LEU A 223 -14.41 -27.28 -2.02
C LEU A 223 -14.18 -28.12 -0.73
N GLN A 224 -14.70 -29.37 -0.63
CA GLN A 224 -14.55 -30.17 0.59
C GLN A 224 -13.09 -30.50 0.94
N SER A 225 -12.21 -30.63 -0.05
CA SER A 225 -10.77 -30.83 0.16
C SER A 225 -10.01 -29.58 0.60
N HIS A 226 -10.66 -28.40 0.59
CA HIS A 226 -10.08 -27.08 0.90
C HIS A 226 -10.91 -26.36 1.96
N PRO A 227 -10.90 -26.78 3.23
CA PRO A 227 -11.80 -26.27 4.26
C PRO A 227 -11.69 -24.74 4.46
N ASP A 228 -10.50 -24.15 4.32
CA ASP A 228 -10.31 -22.70 4.46
C ASP A 228 -10.90 -21.93 3.26
N TRP A 229 -10.72 -22.42 2.04
CA TRP A 229 -11.31 -21.83 0.84
C TRP A 229 -12.83 -21.97 0.84
N LYS A 230 -13.35 -23.12 1.30
CA LYS A 230 -14.77 -23.35 1.49
C LYS A 230 -15.37 -22.31 2.44
N LYS A 231 -14.80 -22.13 3.63
CA LYS A 231 -15.25 -21.15 4.63
C LYS A 231 -15.27 -19.74 4.05
N LEU A 232 -14.23 -19.35 3.31
CA LEU A 232 -14.14 -18.04 2.67
C LEU A 232 -15.22 -17.88 1.59
N TYR A 233 -15.44 -18.91 0.76
CA TYR A 233 -16.50 -18.92 -0.24
C TYR A 233 -17.89 -18.75 0.38
N GLU A 234 -18.19 -19.47 1.45
CA GLU A 234 -19.45 -19.38 2.20
C GLU A 234 -19.65 -17.99 2.77
N SER A 235 -18.64 -17.42 3.44
CA SER A 235 -18.71 -16.09 4.06
C SER A 235 -18.96 -14.99 3.03
N ILE A 236 -18.25 -15.00 1.90
CA ILE A 236 -18.42 -13.98 0.85
C ILE A 236 -19.80 -14.16 0.16
N SER A 237 -20.21 -15.40 -0.09
CA SER A 237 -21.52 -15.66 -0.72
C SER A 237 -22.67 -15.21 0.17
N GLU A 238 -22.58 -15.42 1.47
CA GLU A 238 -23.57 -14.95 2.45
C GLU A 238 -23.64 -13.42 2.48
N ASP A 239 -22.49 -12.74 2.50
CA ASP A 239 -22.44 -11.28 2.49
C ASP A 239 -23.07 -10.68 1.23
N ILE A 240 -22.76 -11.26 0.05
CA ILE A 240 -23.40 -10.87 -1.22
C ILE A 240 -24.91 -11.07 -1.16
N ILE A 241 -25.40 -12.23 -0.70
CA ILE A 241 -26.83 -12.49 -0.55
C ILE A 241 -27.48 -11.44 0.35
N ASN A 242 -26.89 -11.18 1.50
CA ASN A 242 -27.37 -10.20 2.45
C ASN A 242 -27.44 -8.78 1.86
N THR A 243 -26.42 -8.39 1.09
CA THR A 243 -26.35 -7.08 0.44
C THR A 243 -27.47 -6.87 -0.60
N TYR A 244 -27.87 -7.92 -1.33
CA TYR A 244 -28.79 -7.79 -2.46
C TYR A 244 -30.20 -8.29 -2.19
N HIS A 245 -30.44 -9.10 -1.15
CA HIS A 245 -31.75 -9.73 -0.90
C HIS A 245 -32.33 -9.48 0.49
N LYS A 246 -31.56 -9.01 1.49
CA LYS A 246 -32.18 -8.54 2.74
C LYS A 246 -32.97 -7.26 2.46
N LYS A 247 -34.29 -7.33 2.60
CA LYS A 247 -35.14 -6.13 2.77
C LYS A 247 -34.91 -5.63 4.20
N TYR A 248 -34.42 -4.39 4.33
CA TYR A 248 -34.51 -3.64 5.58
C TYR A 248 -35.96 -3.29 5.88
#